data_28aab8aac2ca82b51cc39f34461cefd3
#
_entry.id   28aab8aac2ca82b51cc39f34461cefd3
#
_cell.length_a   1.000
_cell.length_b   1.000
_cell.length_c   1.000
_cell.angle_alpha   90.00
_cell.angle_beta   90.00
_cell.angle_gamma   90.00
#
_symmetry.space_group_name_H-M   'P 1'
#
loop_
_entity.id
_entity.type
_entity.pdbx_description
1 polymer ?
#
loop_
_entity_poly.entity_id
_entity_poly.type
_entity_poly.pdbx_seq_one_letter_code
_entity_poly.pdbx_strand_id
1 'polypeptide(L)'
;MPMASGPDRYLVVGNPIAHSRSPEIHAAFAAQTGQHILYERRLIETDPPEAFAAAMRHFFQNEGGRGANVTLPFKEAAFRLADERSPRAEAAGAANTLCFVEGRIMADNTDGAGLVDDIQRRLGVSLQGLRVTVLGAGGAARGLMLPLAQAGVARLVVANRTLARAQALAADIDPHLEAQALLVRVEPVALADAPAADVLINATSAGLHGDGPSLPARLFEGCQLAYDCIYADRPTPFMQQAMAAGVSRVSDGLGMLVGQAAESFRLWRGVRPDVAPVLEALRTAR
;
A
#
# COMPACT_ATOMS: atom_id res chain seq x y z
N MET A 1 -27.58 -23.55 23.23
CA MET A 1 -27.09 -22.26 22.69
C MET A 1 -25.68 -22.47 22.32
N PRO A 2 -25.25 -22.20 21.09
CA PRO A 2 -23.81 -22.25 20.77
C PRO A 2 -23.12 -21.20 21.64
N MET A 3 -22.09 -21.63 22.37
CA MET A 3 -21.20 -20.74 23.10
C MET A 3 -20.73 -19.66 22.13
N ALA A 4 -20.91 -18.39 22.48
CA ALA A 4 -20.39 -17.29 21.66
C ALA A 4 -18.90 -17.54 21.47
N SER A 5 -18.48 -17.85 20.26
CA SER A 5 -17.06 -17.93 19.94
C SER A 5 -16.44 -16.58 20.28
N GLY A 6 -15.28 -16.60 20.96
CA GLY A 6 -14.55 -15.36 21.22
C GLY A 6 -14.29 -14.56 19.95
N PRO A 7 -13.76 -13.34 20.03
CA PRO A 7 -13.50 -12.52 18.86
C PRO A 7 -12.50 -13.21 17.91
N ASP A 8 -12.72 -13.09 16.60
CA ASP A 8 -11.72 -13.52 15.60
C ASP A 8 -10.46 -12.68 15.74
N ARG A 9 -9.29 -13.32 15.71
CA ARG A 9 -8.01 -12.68 16.03
C ARG A 9 -7.24 -12.28 14.79
N TYR A 10 -6.74 -11.04 14.79
CA TYR A 10 -5.94 -10.44 13.74
C TYR A 10 -4.74 -9.70 14.32
N LEU A 11 -3.69 -9.55 13.53
CA LEU A 11 -2.47 -8.83 13.90
C LEU A 11 -2.07 -7.80 12.87
N VAL A 12 -1.31 -6.79 13.32
CA VAL A 12 -0.31 -6.14 12.48
C VAL A 12 1.07 -6.49 13.02
N VAL A 13 1.94 -6.94 12.12
CA VAL A 13 3.32 -7.35 12.46
C VAL A 13 4.35 -6.53 11.71
N GLY A 14 5.44 -6.22 12.38
CA GLY A 14 6.54 -5.43 11.83
C GLY A 14 7.64 -5.17 12.86
N ASN A 15 8.71 -4.46 12.44
CA ASN A 15 9.77 -4.01 13.33
C ASN A 15 10.42 -2.72 12.78
N PRO A 16 10.17 -1.54 13.40
CA PRO A 16 9.31 -1.31 14.57
C PRO A 16 7.81 -1.37 14.25
N ILE A 17 6.93 -1.54 15.26
CA ILE A 17 5.49 -1.65 15.07
C ILE A 17 4.66 -0.80 16.06
N ALA A 18 5.30 -0.25 17.08
CA ALA A 18 4.61 0.45 18.18
C ALA A 18 3.70 1.60 17.72
N HIS A 19 4.09 2.30 16.64
CA HIS A 19 3.38 3.47 16.12
C HIS A 19 2.32 3.14 15.05
N SER A 20 2.08 1.86 14.75
CA SER A 20 1.08 1.48 13.76
C SER A 20 -0.33 1.92 14.19
N ARG A 21 -1.06 2.61 13.30
CA ARG A 21 -2.46 3.03 13.51
C ARG A 21 -3.48 1.94 13.13
N SER A 22 -3.00 0.79 12.62
CA SER A 22 -3.89 -0.30 12.15
C SER A 22 -4.88 -0.81 13.19
N PRO A 23 -4.54 -0.99 14.49
CA PRO A 23 -5.53 -1.42 15.48
C PRO A 23 -6.71 -0.46 15.63
N GLU A 24 -6.46 0.85 15.63
CA GLU A 24 -7.50 1.89 15.72
C GLU A 24 -8.40 1.85 14.48
N ILE A 25 -7.80 1.72 13.29
CA ILE A 25 -8.51 1.63 12.02
C ILE A 25 -9.42 0.40 12.00
N HIS A 26 -8.88 -0.78 12.32
CA HIS A 26 -9.65 -2.03 12.28
C HIS A 26 -10.72 -2.11 13.37
N ALA A 27 -10.50 -1.51 14.56
CA ALA A 27 -11.53 -1.38 15.59
C ALA A 27 -12.70 -0.52 15.10
N ALA A 28 -12.42 0.60 14.43
CA ALA A 28 -13.46 1.45 13.83
C ALA A 28 -14.23 0.72 12.73
N PHE A 29 -13.55 -0.04 11.86
CA PHE A 29 -14.19 -0.87 10.83
C PHE A 29 -15.08 -1.96 11.42
N ALA A 30 -14.62 -2.61 12.49
CA ALA A 30 -15.40 -3.62 13.20
C ALA A 30 -16.68 -3.03 13.78
N ALA A 31 -16.58 -1.85 14.42
CA ALA A 31 -17.74 -1.13 14.96
C ALA A 31 -18.76 -0.75 13.87
N GLN A 32 -18.28 -0.23 12.72
CA GLN A 32 -19.15 0.12 11.58
C GLN A 32 -19.92 -1.07 11.02
N THR A 33 -19.28 -2.24 11.00
CA THR A 33 -19.79 -3.41 10.28
C THR A 33 -20.41 -4.47 11.21
N GLY A 34 -20.46 -4.18 12.52
CA GLY A 34 -20.98 -5.12 13.52
C GLY A 34 -20.13 -6.39 13.65
N GLN A 35 -18.84 -6.32 13.35
CA GLN A 35 -17.93 -7.47 13.42
C GLN A 35 -17.27 -7.56 14.80
N HIS A 36 -17.11 -8.77 15.31
CA HIS A 36 -16.46 -9.03 16.60
C HIS A 36 -15.02 -9.54 16.35
N ILE A 37 -14.05 -8.64 16.37
CA ILE A 37 -12.63 -8.94 16.13
C ILE A 37 -11.76 -8.42 17.27
N LEU A 38 -10.62 -9.07 17.48
CA LEU A 38 -9.48 -8.60 18.27
C LEU A 38 -8.32 -8.34 17.33
N TYR A 39 -7.87 -7.10 17.26
CA TYR A 39 -6.77 -6.71 16.37
C TYR A 39 -5.63 -6.08 17.18
N GLU A 40 -4.44 -6.67 17.14
CA GLU A 40 -3.31 -6.33 17.99
C GLU A 40 -2.04 -6.02 17.20
N ARG A 41 -1.11 -5.27 17.80
CA ARG A 41 0.26 -5.10 17.30
C ARG A 41 1.12 -6.24 17.81
N ARG A 42 1.99 -6.79 16.95
CA ARG A 42 3.01 -7.76 17.39
C ARG A 42 4.36 -7.39 16.80
N LEU A 43 5.31 -7.08 17.66
CA LEU A 43 6.71 -6.98 17.29
C LEU A 43 7.25 -8.39 16.99
N ILE A 44 7.98 -8.53 15.90
CA ILE A 44 8.73 -9.74 15.59
C ILE A 44 10.18 -9.33 15.37
N GLU A 45 11.11 -10.05 16.00
CA GLU A 45 12.53 -9.80 15.83
C GLU A 45 12.97 -10.20 14.41
N THR A 46 13.99 -9.50 13.90
CA THR A 46 14.52 -9.76 12.55
C THR A 46 15.56 -10.86 12.54
N ASP A 47 16.05 -11.24 13.70
CA ASP A 47 17.03 -12.30 13.90
C ASP A 47 16.49 -13.30 14.94
N PRO A 48 16.48 -14.60 14.64
CA PRO A 48 16.92 -15.22 13.38
C PRO A 48 15.93 -14.99 12.21
N PRO A 49 16.37 -15.11 10.96
CA PRO A 49 15.52 -14.87 9.77
C PRO A 49 14.21 -15.66 9.74
N GLU A 50 14.17 -16.83 10.40
CA GLU A 50 13.00 -17.70 10.49
C GLU A 50 11.97 -17.23 11.52
N ALA A 51 12.31 -16.26 12.37
CA ALA A 51 11.46 -15.82 13.48
C ALA A 51 10.07 -15.36 12.99
N PHE A 52 10.01 -14.64 11.87
CA PHE A 52 8.75 -14.20 11.26
C PHE A 52 7.88 -15.40 10.87
N ALA A 53 8.42 -16.34 10.11
CA ALA A 53 7.66 -17.50 9.64
C ALA A 53 7.16 -18.38 10.80
N ALA A 54 8.02 -18.61 11.80
CA ALA A 54 7.67 -19.37 13.00
C ALA A 54 6.54 -18.68 13.79
N ALA A 55 6.65 -17.37 14.03
CA ALA A 55 5.65 -16.60 14.74
C ALA A 55 4.28 -16.59 14.02
N MET A 56 4.28 -16.43 12.69
CA MET A 56 3.04 -16.42 11.91
C MET A 56 2.38 -17.80 11.87
N ARG A 57 3.14 -18.89 11.69
CA ARG A 57 2.59 -20.25 11.75
C ARG A 57 2.02 -20.54 13.13
N HIS A 58 2.71 -20.18 14.21
CA HIS A 58 2.22 -20.34 15.56
C HIS A 58 0.91 -19.59 15.80
N PHE A 59 0.84 -18.31 15.36
CA PHE A 59 -0.37 -17.50 15.48
C PHE A 59 -1.57 -18.12 14.77
N PHE A 60 -1.39 -18.60 13.54
CA PHE A 60 -2.48 -19.19 12.77
C PHE A 60 -2.89 -20.58 13.31
N GLN A 61 -1.95 -21.43 13.67
CA GLN A 61 -2.22 -22.81 14.04
C GLN A 61 -2.58 -23.00 15.51
N ASN A 62 -2.05 -22.16 16.42
CA ASN A 62 -2.15 -22.39 17.86
C ASN A 62 -2.92 -21.29 18.61
N GLU A 63 -2.96 -20.04 18.08
CA GLU A 63 -3.63 -18.93 18.76
C GLU A 63 -5.00 -18.57 18.15
N GLY A 64 -5.44 -19.30 17.12
CA GLY A 64 -6.72 -19.03 16.44
C GLY A 64 -6.72 -17.81 15.53
N GLY A 65 -5.54 -17.40 15.03
CA GLY A 65 -5.39 -16.29 14.09
C GLY A 65 -6.15 -16.51 12.78
N ARG A 66 -6.83 -15.47 12.29
CA ARG A 66 -7.57 -15.49 11.03
C ARG A 66 -6.89 -14.72 9.92
N GLY A 67 -6.09 -13.71 10.26
CA GLY A 67 -5.37 -12.90 9.29
C GLY A 67 -4.35 -11.98 9.97
N ALA A 68 -3.45 -11.42 9.16
CA ALA A 68 -2.48 -10.45 9.64
C ALA A 68 -2.15 -9.43 8.55
N ASN A 69 -2.01 -8.15 8.93
CA ASN A 69 -1.27 -7.20 8.12
C ASN A 69 0.23 -7.30 8.44
N VAL A 70 1.03 -7.10 7.43
CA VAL A 70 2.49 -7.18 7.50
C VAL A 70 3.11 -5.90 6.97
N THR A 71 4.00 -5.30 7.78
CA THR A 71 4.77 -4.13 7.35
C THR A 71 6.27 -4.43 7.38
N LEU A 72 7.08 -3.40 7.16
CA LEU A 72 8.53 -3.52 7.15
C LEU A 72 9.07 -4.22 8.41
N PRO A 73 10.10 -5.07 8.26
CA PRO A 73 10.78 -5.45 7.02
C PRO A 73 10.23 -6.75 6.39
N PHE A 74 9.07 -7.26 6.82
CA PHE A 74 8.65 -8.64 6.62
C PHE A 74 7.76 -8.89 5.39
N LYS A 75 7.45 -7.89 4.55
CA LYS A 75 6.52 -8.05 3.40
C LYS A 75 6.97 -9.13 2.40
N GLU A 76 8.28 -9.24 2.13
CA GLU A 76 8.82 -10.31 1.29
C GLU A 76 8.80 -11.68 1.99
N ALA A 77 9.06 -11.70 3.31
CA ALA A 77 8.95 -12.94 4.09
C ALA A 77 7.51 -13.46 4.13
N ALA A 78 6.52 -12.56 4.24
CA ALA A 78 5.11 -12.89 4.15
C ALA A 78 4.73 -13.48 2.78
N PHE A 79 5.25 -12.90 1.70
CA PHE A 79 5.08 -13.44 0.36
C PHE A 79 5.64 -14.86 0.22
N ARG A 80 6.85 -15.10 0.75
CA ARG A 80 7.46 -16.46 0.71
C ARG A 80 6.76 -17.45 1.61
N LEU A 81 6.18 -17.02 2.74
CA LEU A 81 5.47 -17.88 3.70
C LEU A 81 4.16 -18.44 3.15
N ALA A 82 3.50 -17.71 2.25
CA ALA A 82 2.17 -18.04 1.78
C ALA A 82 2.13 -19.29 0.90
N ASP A 83 1.09 -20.08 1.07
CA ASP A 83 0.78 -21.25 0.24
C ASP A 83 0.15 -20.81 -1.09
N GLU A 84 -0.63 -19.73 -1.08
CA GLU A 84 -1.24 -19.12 -2.25
C GLU A 84 -1.02 -17.61 -2.25
N ARG A 85 -0.93 -17.01 -3.44
CA ARG A 85 -0.66 -15.59 -3.63
C ARG A 85 -1.65 -14.99 -4.63
N SER A 86 -2.14 -13.81 -4.30
CA SER A 86 -2.96 -13.05 -5.26
C SER A 86 -2.11 -12.50 -6.41
N PRO A 87 -2.71 -12.16 -7.56
CA PRO A 87 -1.99 -11.49 -8.64
C PRO A 87 -1.28 -10.20 -8.19
N ARG A 88 -1.84 -9.47 -7.22
CA ARG A 88 -1.23 -8.26 -6.65
C ARG A 88 0.01 -8.59 -5.83
N ALA A 89 -0.02 -9.65 -5.04
CA ALA A 89 1.13 -10.10 -4.28
C ALA A 89 2.23 -10.63 -5.19
N GLU A 90 1.88 -11.43 -6.22
CA GLU A 90 2.83 -11.95 -7.21
C GLU A 90 3.54 -10.80 -7.95
N ALA A 91 2.79 -9.83 -8.47
CA ALA A 91 3.38 -8.67 -9.14
C ALA A 91 4.28 -7.83 -8.21
N ALA A 92 3.88 -7.66 -6.95
CA ALA A 92 4.68 -6.93 -5.97
C ALA A 92 5.92 -7.70 -5.49
N GLY A 93 5.93 -9.04 -5.56
CA GLY A 93 6.92 -9.89 -4.89
C GLY A 93 6.90 -9.71 -3.36
N ALA A 94 5.80 -9.20 -2.81
CA ALA A 94 5.65 -8.83 -1.41
C ALA A 94 4.17 -8.84 -1.01
N ALA A 95 3.90 -9.18 0.27
CA ALA A 95 2.55 -9.19 0.82
C ALA A 95 2.45 -8.31 2.07
N ASN A 96 1.41 -7.49 2.13
CA ASN A 96 1.05 -6.72 3.33
C ASN A 96 -0.16 -7.29 4.06
N THR A 97 -0.79 -8.35 3.51
CA THR A 97 -2.01 -8.96 4.05
C THR A 97 -1.92 -10.48 3.92
N LEU A 98 -2.12 -11.17 5.04
CA LEU A 98 -2.23 -12.63 5.11
C LEU A 98 -3.64 -13.00 5.57
N CYS A 99 -4.23 -14.02 4.94
CA CYS A 99 -5.47 -14.65 5.34
C CYS A 99 -5.19 -16.12 5.68
N PHE A 100 -5.81 -16.65 6.73
CA PHE A 100 -5.71 -18.06 7.07
C PHE A 100 -7.07 -18.73 6.90
N VAL A 101 -7.18 -19.56 5.87
CA VAL A 101 -8.43 -20.21 5.44
C VAL A 101 -8.15 -21.69 5.21
N GLU A 102 -8.93 -22.57 5.83
CA GLU A 102 -8.84 -24.03 5.63
C GLU A 102 -7.42 -24.60 5.82
N GLY A 103 -6.69 -24.05 6.80
CA GLY A 103 -5.33 -24.49 7.12
C GLY A 103 -4.23 -23.96 6.20
N ARG A 104 -4.57 -23.10 5.22
CA ARG A 104 -3.65 -22.50 4.24
C ARG A 104 -3.47 -21.01 4.47
N ILE A 105 -2.27 -20.53 4.24
CA ILE A 105 -1.94 -19.10 4.30
C ILE A 105 -2.02 -18.53 2.89
N MET A 106 -2.94 -17.58 2.69
CA MET A 106 -3.09 -16.83 1.44
C MET A 106 -2.51 -15.42 1.62
N ALA A 107 -1.73 -14.96 0.65
CA ALA A 107 -1.12 -13.62 0.67
C ALA A 107 -1.71 -12.68 -0.36
N ASP A 108 -1.86 -11.42 0.02
CA ASP A 108 -2.25 -10.33 -0.88
C ASP A 108 -1.41 -9.08 -0.62
N ASN A 109 -1.40 -8.18 -1.61
CA ASN A 109 -0.85 -6.84 -1.47
C ASN A 109 -1.94 -5.80 -1.73
N THR A 110 -2.43 -5.21 -0.65
CA THR A 110 -3.55 -4.25 -0.69
C THR A 110 -3.10 -2.78 -0.81
N ASP A 111 -1.79 -2.50 -0.79
CA ASP A 111 -1.26 -1.13 -0.80
C ASP A 111 -1.72 -0.35 -2.03
N GLY A 112 -1.55 -0.92 -3.22
CA GLY A 112 -1.95 -0.26 -4.46
C GLY A 112 -3.46 -0.14 -4.63
N ALA A 113 -4.23 -1.12 -4.15
CA ALA A 113 -5.69 -1.03 -4.14
C ALA A 113 -6.17 0.12 -3.23
N GLY A 114 -5.51 0.30 -2.08
CA GLY A 114 -5.78 1.42 -1.16
C GLY A 114 -5.47 2.77 -1.79
N LEU A 115 -4.34 2.89 -2.50
CA LEU A 115 -3.98 4.11 -3.23
C LEU A 115 -5.00 4.46 -4.31
N VAL A 116 -5.34 3.50 -5.17
CA VAL A 116 -6.29 3.72 -6.29
C VAL A 116 -7.66 4.12 -5.74
N ASP A 117 -8.12 3.44 -4.70
CA ASP A 117 -9.39 3.77 -4.04
C ASP A 117 -9.39 5.20 -3.49
N ASP A 118 -8.32 5.60 -2.82
CA ASP A 118 -8.18 6.96 -2.27
C ASP A 118 -8.17 8.03 -3.36
N ILE A 119 -7.41 7.81 -4.44
CA ILE A 119 -7.36 8.74 -5.58
C ILE A 119 -8.73 8.85 -6.25
N GLN A 120 -9.39 7.73 -6.55
CA GLN A 120 -10.62 7.77 -7.33
C GLN A 120 -11.84 8.15 -6.51
N ARG A 121 -12.02 7.59 -5.30
CA ARG A 121 -13.24 7.81 -4.50
C ARG A 121 -13.16 9.06 -3.64
N ARG A 122 -12.08 9.24 -2.88
CA ARG A 122 -11.98 10.38 -1.98
C ARG A 122 -11.53 11.65 -2.69
N LEU A 123 -10.46 11.56 -3.49
CA LEU A 123 -9.94 12.75 -4.21
C LEU A 123 -10.72 13.05 -5.49
N GLY A 124 -11.60 12.13 -5.95
CA GLY A 124 -12.43 12.33 -7.13
C GLY A 124 -11.65 12.45 -8.44
N VAL A 125 -10.45 11.85 -8.52
CA VAL A 125 -9.62 11.84 -9.73
C VAL A 125 -9.74 10.50 -10.42
N SER A 126 -10.44 10.43 -11.55
CA SER A 126 -10.44 9.21 -12.38
C SER A 126 -9.06 8.99 -12.96
N LEU A 127 -8.49 7.80 -12.74
CA LEU A 127 -7.20 7.41 -13.32
C LEU A 127 -7.30 6.95 -14.79
N GLN A 128 -8.51 6.66 -15.26
CA GLN A 128 -8.74 6.18 -16.63
C GLN A 128 -8.21 7.17 -17.66
N GLY A 129 -7.30 6.72 -18.52
CA GLY A 129 -6.73 7.51 -19.61
C GLY A 129 -5.66 8.52 -19.19
N LEU A 130 -5.29 8.60 -17.92
CA LEU A 130 -4.29 9.55 -17.43
C LEU A 130 -2.86 9.02 -17.57
N ARG A 131 -1.91 9.96 -17.63
CA ARG A 131 -0.47 9.71 -17.53
C ARG A 131 -0.07 9.76 -16.06
N VAL A 132 0.47 8.66 -15.56
CA VAL A 132 0.90 8.52 -14.16
C VAL A 132 2.40 8.32 -14.10
N THR A 133 3.09 9.11 -13.29
CA THR A 133 4.50 8.91 -12.97
C THR A 133 4.64 8.56 -11.49
N VAL A 134 5.30 7.43 -11.22
CA VAL A 134 5.64 6.98 -9.87
C VAL A 134 7.12 7.22 -9.64
N LEU A 135 7.44 7.98 -8.60
CA LEU A 135 8.79 8.25 -8.16
C LEU A 135 9.25 7.15 -7.19
N GLY A 136 10.38 6.53 -7.49
CA GLY A 136 10.93 5.41 -6.74
C GLY A 136 10.69 4.06 -7.40
N ALA A 137 11.61 3.12 -7.15
CA ALA A 137 11.55 1.75 -7.66
C ALA A 137 11.78 0.72 -6.53
N GLY A 138 11.26 1.03 -5.34
CA GLY A 138 11.27 0.15 -4.17
C GLY A 138 10.01 -0.69 -4.04
N GLY A 139 9.88 -1.40 -2.91
CA GLY A 139 8.73 -2.28 -2.64
C GLY A 139 7.38 -1.56 -2.66
N ALA A 140 7.32 -0.30 -2.19
CA ALA A 140 6.10 0.50 -2.28
C ALA A 140 5.71 0.72 -3.75
N ALA A 141 6.62 1.27 -4.57
CA ALA A 141 6.37 1.50 -5.98
C ALA A 141 5.93 0.23 -6.71
N ARG A 142 6.60 -0.91 -6.45
CA ARG A 142 6.26 -2.20 -7.04
C ARG A 142 4.80 -2.59 -6.77
N GLY A 143 4.32 -2.44 -5.54
CA GLY A 143 2.94 -2.75 -5.16
C GLY A 143 1.87 -1.87 -5.81
N LEU A 144 2.26 -0.72 -6.38
CA LEU A 144 1.34 0.21 -7.03
C LEU A 144 1.12 -0.10 -8.52
N MET A 145 2.08 -0.74 -9.20
CA MET A 145 2.09 -0.84 -10.67
C MET A 145 0.85 -1.55 -11.21
N LEU A 146 0.58 -2.77 -10.74
CA LEU A 146 -0.56 -3.54 -11.23
C LEU A 146 -1.91 -2.87 -10.95
N PRO A 147 -2.21 -2.37 -9.72
CA PRO A 147 -3.45 -1.64 -9.46
C PRO A 147 -3.62 -0.36 -10.29
N LEU A 148 -2.54 0.39 -10.56
CA LEU A 148 -2.60 1.55 -11.43
C LEU A 148 -2.91 1.16 -12.88
N ALA A 149 -2.27 0.10 -13.39
CA ALA A 149 -2.56 -0.43 -14.72
C ALA A 149 -4.02 -0.90 -14.83
N GLN A 150 -4.55 -1.61 -13.82
CA GLN A 150 -5.94 -2.04 -13.75
C GLN A 150 -6.93 -0.86 -13.67
N ALA A 151 -6.51 0.27 -13.11
CA ALA A 151 -7.31 1.50 -13.12
C ALA A 151 -7.40 2.18 -14.50
N GLY A 152 -6.75 1.63 -15.53
CA GLY A 152 -6.86 2.05 -16.92
C GLY A 152 -6.03 3.28 -17.27
N VAL A 153 -4.91 3.51 -16.59
CA VAL A 153 -3.99 4.60 -16.96
C VAL A 153 -3.49 4.42 -18.40
N ALA A 154 -3.38 5.52 -19.14
CA ALA A 154 -2.89 5.48 -20.53
C ALA A 154 -1.36 5.34 -20.62
N ARG A 155 -0.65 5.86 -19.62
CA ARG A 155 0.80 5.78 -19.53
C ARG A 155 1.22 5.59 -18.08
N LEU A 156 2.13 4.66 -17.83
CA LEU A 156 2.65 4.35 -16.49
C LEU A 156 4.17 4.43 -16.50
N VAL A 157 4.71 5.47 -15.89
CA VAL A 157 6.15 5.72 -15.82
C VAL A 157 6.65 5.42 -14.41
N VAL A 158 7.77 4.72 -14.30
CA VAL A 158 8.53 4.60 -13.04
C VAL A 158 9.84 5.36 -13.17
N ALA A 159 10.00 6.39 -12.35
CA ALA A 159 11.17 7.26 -12.34
C ALA A 159 12.02 7.01 -11.09
N ASN A 160 13.30 6.69 -11.27
CA ASN A 160 14.17 6.44 -10.13
C ASN A 160 15.56 7.05 -10.34
N ARG A 161 16.20 7.47 -9.25
CA ARG A 161 17.58 8.01 -9.29
C ARG A 161 18.56 7.06 -9.97
N THR A 162 18.44 5.74 -9.70
CA THR A 162 19.21 4.70 -10.37
C THR A 162 18.33 4.05 -11.43
N LEU A 163 18.55 4.37 -12.70
CA LEU A 163 17.74 3.87 -13.83
C LEU A 163 17.65 2.34 -13.85
N ALA A 164 18.73 1.63 -13.56
CA ALA A 164 18.73 0.16 -13.54
C ALA A 164 17.69 -0.44 -12.56
N ARG A 165 17.37 0.24 -11.46
CA ARG A 165 16.31 -0.22 -10.57
C ARG A 165 14.92 -0.04 -11.17
N ALA A 166 14.69 1.04 -11.89
CA ALA A 166 13.44 1.25 -12.61
C ALA A 166 13.26 0.21 -13.72
N GLN A 167 14.34 -0.07 -14.47
CA GLN A 167 14.36 -1.11 -15.51
C GLN A 167 14.08 -2.50 -14.95
N ALA A 168 14.70 -2.87 -13.84
CA ALA A 168 14.45 -4.14 -13.18
C ALA A 168 12.97 -4.24 -12.71
N LEU A 169 12.42 -3.17 -12.11
CA LEU A 169 11.01 -3.14 -11.71
C LEU A 169 10.10 -3.33 -12.93
N ALA A 170 10.32 -2.61 -14.01
CA ALA A 170 9.52 -2.73 -15.24
C ALA A 170 9.56 -4.16 -15.81
N ALA A 171 10.76 -4.73 -15.92
CA ALA A 171 10.96 -6.09 -16.42
C ALA A 171 10.24 -7.15 -15.57
N ASP A 172 10.19 -6.96 -14.24
CA ASP A 172 9.49 -7.86 -13.34
C ASP A 172 7.96 -7.70 -13.41
N ILE A 173 7.46 -6.48 -13.64
CA ILE A 173 6.03 -6.18 -13.62
C ILE A 173 5.33 -6.49 -14.96
N ASP A 174 5.95 -6.18 -16.10
CA ASP A 174 5.31 -6.29 -17.40
C ASP A 174 4.73 -7.68 -17.71
N PRO A 175 5.38 -8.80 -17.36
CA PRO A 175 4.77 -10.13 -17.52
C PRO A 175 3.44 -10.30 -16.75
N HIS A 176 3.30 -9.67 -15.57
CA HIS A 176 2.06 -9.72 -14.80
C HIS A 176 0.96 -8.86 -15.43
N LEU A 177 1.31 -7.73 -16.08
CA LEU A 177 0.37 -6.93 -16.84
C LEU A 177 -0.13 -7.69 -18.07
N GLU A 178 0.77 -8.35 -18.80
CA GLU A 178 0.43 -9.21 -19.94
C GLU A 178 -0.51 -10.35 -19.56
N ALA A 179 -0.21 -11.04 -18.47
CA ALA A 179 -1.04 -12.15 -17.97
C ALA A 179 -2.49 -11.73 -17.65
N GLN A 180 -2.72 -10.43 -17.42
CA GLN A 180 -4.05 -9.85 -17.19
C GLN A 180 -4.61 -9.11 -18.42
N ALA A 181 -4.01 -9.28 -19.59
CA ALA A 181 -4.39 -8.63 -20.83
C ALA A 181 -4.44 -7.09 -20.74
N LEU A 182 -3.59 -6.49 -19.89
CA LEU A 182 -3.45 -5.04 -19.79
C LEU A 182 -2.50 -4.54 -20.86
N LEU A 183 -2.89 -3.49 -21.59
CA LEU A 183 -2.12 -2.97 -22.74
C LEU A 183 -1.00 -2.03 -22.34
N VAL A 184 -1.11 -1.38 -21.17
CA VAL A 184 -0.08 -0.47 -20.66
C VAL A 184 1.17 -1.26 -20.26
N ARG A 185 2.34 -0.65 -20.48
CA ARG A 185 3.65 -1.13 -20.00
C ARG A 185 4.22 -0.15 -19.00
N VAL A 186 5.08 -0.65 -18.13
CA VAL A 186 5.82 0.21 -17.21
C VAL A 186 7.03 0.80 -17.94
N GLU A 187 7.04 2.11 -18.13
CA GLU A 187 8.14 2.83 -18.78
C GLU A 187 9.19 3.25 -17.73
N PRO A 188 10.38 2.64 -17.71
CA PRO A 188 11.44 3.00 -16.77
C PRO A 188 12.23 4.20 -17.27
N VAL A 189 12.41 5.21 -16.41
CA VAL A 189 13.20 6.40 -16.73
C VAL A 189 14.12 6.80 -15.57
N ALA A 190 15.22 7.49 -15.90
CA ALA A 190 15.99 8.16 -14.87
C ALA A 190 15.18 9.33 -14.28
N LEU A 191 15.32 9.61 -13.00
CA LEU A 191 14.57 10.70 -12.34
C LEU A 191 14.78 12.05 -13.03
N ALA A 192 16.01 12.28 -13.53
CA ALA A 192 16.34 13.50 -14.27
C ALA A 192 15.59 13.63 -15.60
N ASP A 193 15.16 12.52 -16.20
CA ASP A 193 14.50 12.48 -17.51
C ASP A 193 12.99 12.23 -17.38
N ALA A 194 12.47 12.15 -16.15
CA ALA A 194 11.07 11.87 -15.91
C ALA A 194 10.17 12.93 -16.58
N PRO A 195 9.14 12.50 -17.34
CA PRO A 195 8.25 13.41 -18.06
C PRO A 195 7.22 14.03 -17.11
N ALA A 196 6.60 15.12 -17.55
CA ALA A 196 5.40 15.66 -16.95
C ALA A 196 4.26 14.62 -16.97
N ALA A 197 3.44 14.60 -15.94
CA ALA A 197 2.36 13.65 -15.78
C ALA A 197 1.09 14.32 -15.23
N ASP A 198 -0.07 13.72 -15.49
CA ASP A 198 -1.34 14.19 -14.94
C ASP A 198 -1.44 13.88 -13.44
N VAL A 199 -0.85 12.74 -13.03
CA VAL A 199 -0.74 12.33 -11.63
C VAL A 199 0.71 11.96 -11.31
N LEU A 200 1.26 12.58 -10.27
CA LEU A 200 2.61 12.32 -9.77
C LEU A 200 2.53 11.67 -8.40
N ILE A 201 3.08 10.46 -8.26
CA ILE A 201 3.03 9.67 -7.02
C ILE A 201 4.45 9.53 -6.46
N ASN A 202 4.69 10.00 -5.25
CA ASN A 202 5.94 9.75 -4.53
C ASN A 202 5.85 8.44 -3.73
N ALA A 203 6.56 7.42 -4.18
CA ALA A 203 6.72 6.14 -3.49
C ALA A 203 8.16 5.93 -2.96
N THR A 204 8.93 7.00 -2.82
CA THR A 204 10.27 6.97 -2.22
C THR A 204 10.20 7.09 -0.71
N SER A 205 11.21 6.59 -0.01
CA SER A 205 11.42 6.84 1.42
C SER A 205 12.13 8.16 1.71
N ALA A 206 12.50 8.92 0.66
CA ALA A 206 13.20 10.18 0.77
C ALA A 206 12.28 11.24 1.34
N GLY A 207 12.17 11.62 2.42
CA GLY A 207 11.22 12.54 3.08
C GLY A 207 10.87 12.09 4.50
N LEU A 208 11.13 10.82 4.82
CA LEU A 208 11.02 10.31 6.20
C LEU A 208 12.05 10.94 7.14
N HIS A 209 13.16 11.45 6.60
CA HIS A 209 14.25 12.03 7.38
C HIS A 209 14.45 13.54 7.15
N GLY A 210 13.47 14.24 6.57
CA GLY A 210 13.46 15.69 6.45
C GLY A 210 13.95 16.26 5.10
N ASP A 211 14.84 15.58 4.39
CA ASP A 211 15.39 16.04 3.11
C ASP A 211 14.76 15.26 1.96
N GLY A 212 13.69 15.81 1.37
CA GLY A 212 13.12 15.28 0.13
C GLY A 212 14.05 15.53 -1.08
N PRO A 213 14.00 14.70 -2.14
CA PRO A 213 14.75 14.99 -3.35
C PRO A 213 14.28 16.31 -3.97
N SER A 214 15.23 17.14 -4.43
CA SER A 214 14.89 18.27 -5.29
C SER A 214 14.40 17.72 -6.63
N LEU A 215 13.13 17.95 -6.94
CA LEU A 215 12.50 17.49 -8.16
C LEU A 215 12.50 18.60 -9.21
N PRO A 216 12.75 18.29 -10.49
CA PRO A 216 12.65 19.26 -11.57
C PRO A 216 11.24 19.85 -11.65
N ALA A 217 11.12 21.18 -11.76
CA ALA A 217 9.84 21.88 -11.82
C ALA A 217 8.91 21.35 -12.94
N ARG A 218 9.49 20.91 -14.06
CA ARG A 218 8.73 20.34 -15.19
C ARG A 218 7.89 19.12 -14.82
N LEU A 219 8.23 18.37 -13.76
CA LEU A 219 7.44 17.22 -13.31
C LEU A 219 6.03 17.62 -12.86
N PHE A 220 5.88 18.84 -12.41
CA PHE A 220 4.61 19.38 -11.92
C PHE A 220 3.81 20.13 -13.00
N GLU A 221 4.38 20.29 -14.21
CA GLU A 221 3.69 20.97 -15.31
C GLU A 221 2.46 20.18 -15.77
N GLY A 222 1.28 20.81 -15.66
CA GLY A 222 0.00 20.17 -15.99
C GLY A 222 -0.43 19.06 -15.03
N CYS A 223 0.28 18.90 -13.90
CA CYS A 223 -0.06 17.93 -12.89
C CYS A 223 -1.34 18.35 -12.15
N GLN A 224 -2.37 17.49 -12.17
CA GLN A 224 -3.62 17.74 -11.46
C GLN A 224 -3.65 17.16 -10.06
N LEU A 225 -2.79 16.16 -9.77
CA LEU A 225 -2.66 15.52 -8.46
C LEU A 225 -1.21 15.13 -8.17
N ALA A 226 -0.66 15.64 -7.08
CA ALA A 226 0.58 15.15 -6.47
C ALA A 226 0.24 14.36 -5.21
N TYR A 227 0.58 13.07 -5.18
CA TYR A 227 0.28 12.14 -4.10
C TYR A 227 1.55 11.63 -3.45
N ASP A 228 1.71 11.83 -2.14
CA ASP A 228 2.80 11.24 -1.38
C ASP A 228 2.32 9.98 -0.66
N CYS A 229 2.99 8.84 -0.86
CA CYS A 229 2.69 7.62 -0.12
C CYS A 229 3.07 7.71 1.36
N ILE A 230 3.88 8.70 1.74
CA ILE A 230 4.19 9.02 3.14
C ILE A 230 3.04 9.85 3.71
N TYR A 231 2.63 9.54 4.93
CA TYR A 231 1.72 10.40 5.72
C TYR A 231 2.47 11.01 6.89
N ALA A 232 2.23 12.28 7.16
CA ALA A 232 2.88 13.03 8.23
C ALA A 232 1.95 14.11 8.76
N ASP A 233 2.23 14.63 9.97
CA ASP A 233 1.43 15.70 10.60
C ASP A 233 1.59 17.06 9.88
N ARG A 234 2.64 17.20 9.08
CA ARG A 234 2.92 18.39 8.28
C ARG A 234 3.15 18.00 6.82
N PRO A 235 2.94 18.92 5.88
CA PRO A 235 3.25 18.67 4.48
C PRO A 235 4.70 18.18 4.30
N THR A 236 4.87 17.05 3.61
CA THR A 236 6.19 16.51 3.30
C THR A 236 6.95 17.41 2.35
N PRO A 237 8.29 17.28 2.22
CA PRO A 237 9.07 18.04 1.23
C PRO A 237 8.54 17.89 -0.20
N PHE A 238 8.08 16.70 -0.58
CA PHE A 238 7.42 16.47 -1.88
C PHE A 238 6.15 17.29 -2.03
N MET A 239 5.27 17.25 -1.02
CA MET A 239 4.04 18.02 -1.02
C MET A 239 4.31 19.54 -1.09
N GLN A 240 5.31 20.02 -0.35
CA GLN A 240 5.72 21.43 -0.38
C GLN A 240 6.19 21.87 -1.78
N GLN A 241 7.00 21.04 -2.46
CA GLN A 241 7.44 21.30 -3.83
C GLN A 241 6.25 21.32 -4.81
N ALA A 242 5.31 20.39 -4.68
CA ALA A 242 4.11 20.35 -5.50
C ALA A 242 3.22 21.59 -5.31
N MET A 243 3.02 22.02 -4.05
CA MET A 243 2.28 23.26 -3.73
C MET A 243 2.97 24.50 -4.28
N ALA A 244 4.29 24.61 -4.13
CA ALA A 244 5.08 25.71 -4.67
C ALA A 244 5.04 25.77 -6.20
N ALA A 245 4.93 24.62 -6.86
CA ALA A 245 4.76 24.51 -8.31
C ALA A 245 3.31 24.77 -8.79
N GLY A 246 2.36 25.04 -7.90
CA GLY A 246 0.98 25.35 -8.23
C GLY A 246 0.09 24.15 -8.52
N VAL A 247 0.46 22.93 -8.10
CA VAL A 247 -0.40 21.76 -8.24
C VAL A 247 -1.66 21.94 -7.40
N SER A 248 -2.83 21.83 -8.05
CA SER A 248 -4.12 22.17 -7.42
C SER A 248 -4.57 21.16 -6.35
N ARG A 249 -4.17 19.91 -6.48
CA ARG A 249 -4.49 18.83 -5.52
C ARG A 249 -3.22 18.17 -5.04
N VAL A 250 -2.99 18.25 -3.73
CA VAL A 250 -1.83 17.60 -3.07
C VAL A 250 -2.36 16.77 -1.92
N SER A 251 -1.94 15.50 -1.82
CA SER A 251 -2.39 14.58 -0.78
C SER A 251 -1.23 13.80 -0.18
N ASP A 252 -1.35 13.54 1.13
CA ASP A 252 -0.50 12.57 1.84
C ASP A 252 -1.05 11.14 1.74
N GLY A 253 -0.27 10.15 2.23
CA GLY A 253 -0.60 8.74 2.17
C GLY A 253 -1.59 8.23 3.23
N LEU A 254 -2.20 9.10 4.05
CA LEU A 254 -3.14 8.64 5.08
C LEU A 254 -4.36 7.96 4.48
N GLY A 255 -4.88 8.47 3.35
CA GLY A 255 -5.99 7.84 2.65
C GLY A 255 -5.63 6.45 2.12
N MET A 256 -4.43 6.28 1.56
CA MET A 256 -3.91 4.97 1.18
C MET A 256 -3.80 4.02 2.37
N LEU A 257 -3.32 4.50 3.54
CA LEU A 257 -3.23 3.70 4.76
C LEU A 257 -4.59 3.15 5.19
N VAL A 258 -5.63 3.99 5.20
CA VAL A 258 -6.98 3.54 5.58
C VAL A 258 -7.59 2.67 4.49
N GLY A 259 -7.39 3.02 3.21
CA GLY A 259 -7.91 2.28 2.06
C GLY A 259 -7.36 0.84 1.98
N GLN A 260 -6.04 0.65 2.18
CA GLN A 260 -5.45 -0.69 2.19
C GLN A 260 -5.95 -1.55 3.37
N ALA A 261 -6.18 -0.93 4.52
CA ALA A 261 -6.77 -1.61 5.68
C ALA A 261 -8.22 -2.02 5.42
N ALA A 262 -9.02 -1.17 4.74
CA ALA A 262 -10.38 -1.50 4.34
C ALA A 262 -10.42 -2.68 3.35
N GLU A 263 -9.45 -2.75 2.45
CA GLU A 263 -9.32 -3.88 1.52
C GLU A 263 -8.91 -5.17 2.25
N SER A 264 -7.95 -5.11 3.20
CA SER A 264 -7.60 -6.24 4.06
C SER A 264 -8.81 -6.72 4.88
N PHE A 265 -9.58 -5.78 5.45
CA PHE A 265 -10.79 -6.08 6.19
C PHE A 265 -11.84 -6.79 5.31
N ARG A 266 -12.02 -6.32 4.06
CA ARG A 266 -12.90 -6.96 3.07
C ARG A 266 -12.48 -8.39 2.76
N LEU A 267 -11.17 -8.63 2.58
CA LEU A 267 -10.63 -9.98 2.34
C LEU A 267 -10.93 -10.92 3.51
N TRP A 268 -10.80 -10.45 4.74
CA TRP A 268 -11.01 -11.26 5.93
C TRP A 268 -12.48 -11.48 6.29
N ARG A 269 -13.31 -10.45 6.10
CA ARG A 269 -14.69 -10.40 6.62
C ARG A 269 -15.78 -10.44 5.56
N GLY A 270 -15.41 -10.35 4.28
CA GLY A 270 -16.37 -10.32 3.16
C GLY A 270 -17.16 -9.01 3.05
N VAL A 271 -16.98 -8.06 3.96
CA VAL A 271 -17.66 -6.76 3.96
C VAL A 271 -16.65 -5.63 3.85
N ARG A 272 -16.92 -4.65 2.99
CA ARG A 272 -16.08 -3.46 2.83
C ARG A 272 -16.57 -2.34 3.76
N PRO A 273 -15.75 -1.86 4.71
CA PRO A 273 -16.11 -0.75 5.56
C PRO A 273 -16.00 0.59 4.82
N ASP A 274 -16.67 1.62 5.36
CA ASP A 274 -16.52 3.00 4.88
C ASP A 274 -15.22 3.61 5.41
N VAL A 275 -14.40 4.10 4.48
CA VAL A 275 -13.09 4.71 4.77
C VAL A 275 -13.23 6.14 5.30
N ALA A 276 -14.23 6.90 4.83
CA ALA A 276 -14.31 8.33 5.06
C ALA A 276 -14.40 8.72 6.55
N PRO A 277 -15.27 8.14 7.38
CA PRO A 277 -15.36 8.50 8.80
C PRO A 277 -14.08 8.18 9.58
N VAL A 278 -13.41 7.06 9.24
CA VAL A 278 -12.17 6.64 9.91
C VAL A 278 -11.02 7.58 9.55
N LEU A 279 -10.93 7.96 8.28
CA LEU A 279 -9.93 8.90 7.83
C LEU A 279 -10.09 10.29 8.48
N GLU A 280 -11.32 10.77 8.61
CA GLU A 280 -11.63 12.02 9.29
C GLU A 280 -11.25 11.98 10.77
N ALA A 281 -11.62 10.92 11.48
CA ALA A 281 -11.23 10.73 12.88
C ALA A 281 -9.71 10.70 13.07
N LEU A 282 -8.97 10.04 12.15
CA LEU A 282 -7.52 9.99 12.20
C LEU A 282 -6.86 11.35 11.90
N ARG A 283 -7.48 12.22 11.11
CA ARG A 283 -7.00 13.56 10.83
C ARG A 283 -7.22 14.53 11.98
N THR A 284 -8.35 14.42 12.67
CA THR A 284 -8.68 15.27 13.83
C THR A 284 -7.92 14.88 15.09
N ALA A 285 -7.41 13.66 15.19
CA ALA A 285 -6.61 13.17 16.31
C ALA A 285 -5.08 13.41 16.15
N ARG A 286 -4.68 14.20 15.16
CA ARG A 286 -3.28 14.62 14.91
C ARG A 286 -2.88 15.87 15.67
#